data_457855d3666f3009c0b4eb36e8b40cda
#
_entry.id   457855d3666f3009c0b4eb36e8b40cda
#
_cell.length_a   1.000
_cell.length_b   1.000
_cell.length_c   1.000
_cell.angle_alpha   90.00
_cell.angle_beta   90.00
_cell.angle_gamma   90.00
#
_symmetry.space_group_name_H-M   'P 1'
#
loop_
_entity.id
_entity.type
_entity.pdbx_description
1 polymer ?
#
loop_
_entity_poly.entity_id
_entity_poly.type
_entity_poly.pdbx_seq_one_letter_code
_entity_poly.pdbx_strand_id
1 'polypeptide(L)'
;PGGPGSGPGWTFERVLQTFPRLAERLGHGGQQLSGGEQQMLAIGRALMTNPQLLILDEATEGLAPLIVAEIWRVVRAIRATGIATLIVDRNYRAVLAHTDRAVVLEKGQVVMAGASDTLDGAELGQRLGV
;
A
#
# COMPACT_ATOMS: atom_id res chain seq x y z
N PRO A 1 13.43 -14.25 13.55
CA PRO A 1 12.71 -15.07 12.61
C PRO A 1 11.77 -14.25 11.74
N GLY A 2 11.75 -14.57 10.49
CA GLY A 2 10.91 -13.89 9.55
C GLY A 2 9.43 -14.21 9.75
N GLY A 3 8.58 -13.55 8.99
CA GLY A 3 7.17 -13.84 8.94
C GLY A 3 6.88 -15.17 8.23
N PRO A 4 5.64 -15.36 7.76
CA PRO A 4 5.21 -16.63 7.17
C PRO A 4 6.02 -17.06 5.95
N GLY A 5 6.64 -16.13 5.25
CA GLY A 5 7.62 -16.50 4.23
C GLY A 5 8.94 -16.85 4.90
N SER A 6 9.61 -17.87 4.48
CA SER A 6 10.83 -18.35 5.10
C SER A 6 12.06 -17.48 4.87
N GLY A 7 11.92 -16.31 4.24
CA GLY A 7 13.03 -15.41 3.98
C GLY A 7 13.44 -14.57 5.20
N PRO A 8 14.51 -13.79 5.08
CA PRO A 8 14.91 -12.88 6.15
C PRO A 8 13.82 -11.84 6.39
N GLY A 9 13.67 -11.44 7.64
CA GLY A 9 12.70 -10.43 8.02
C GLY A 9 13.06 -9.04 7.49
N TRP A 10 12.20 -8.09 7.74
CA TRP A 10 12.44 -6.70 7.37
C TRP A 10 13.40 -6.05 8.35
N THR A 11 14.42 -5.41 7.81
CA THR A 11 15.43 -4.67 8.56
C THR A 11 15.41 -3.22 8.12
N PHE A 12 16.03 -2.35 8.89
CA PHE A 12 16.19 -0.96 8.50
C PHE A 12 16.84 -0.82 7.11
N GLU A 13 17.88 -1.61 6.86
CA GLU A 13 18.56 -1.60 5.57
C GLU A 13 17.63 -2.01 4.43
N ARG A 14 16.83 -3.06 4.63
CA ARG A 14 15.88 -3.52 3.62
C ARG A 14 14.81 -2.47 3.36
N VAL A 15 14.34 -1.80 4.40
CA VAL A 15 13.40 -0.68 4.26
C VAL A 15 13.99 0.42 3.39
N LEU A 16 15.22 0.82 3.65
CA LEU A 16 15.87 1.87 2.85
C LEU A 16 16.07 1.46 1.41
N GLN A 17 16.39 0.20 1.15
CA GLN A 17 16.52 -0.31 -0.22
C GLN A 17 15.18 -0.31 -0.96
N THR A 18 14.10 -0.58 -0.25
CA THR A 18 12.76 -0.60 -0.83
C THR A 18 12.22 0.80 -1.06
N PHE A 19 12.63 1.76 -0.23
CA PHE A 19 12.22 3.15 -0.31
C PHE A 19 13.41 4.07 -0.60
N PRO A 20 13.88 4.13 -1.86
CA PRO A 20 15.08 4.94 -2.17
C PRO A 20 14.93 6.42 -1.82
N ARG A 21 13.74 7.00 -1.99
CA ARG A 21 13.49 8.40 -1.63
C ARG A 21 13.70 8.64 -0.15
N LEU A 22 13.26 7.71 0.68
CA LEU A 22 13.43 7.81 2.13
C LEU A 22 14.90 7.74 2.51
N ALA A 23 15.64 6.81 1.89
CA ALA A 23 17.07 6.69 2.12
C ALA A 23 17.80 8.00 1.79
N GLU A 24 17.47 8.62 0.66
CA GLU A 24 18.06 9.89 0.24
C GLU A 24 17.77 11.00 1.24
N ARG A 25 16.50 11.12 1.68
CA ARG A 25 16.12 12.19 2.63
C ARG A 25 16.75 11.99 3.99
N LEU A 26 16.83 10.77 4.48
CA LEU A 26 17.49 10.49 5.76
C LEU A 26 18.99 10.80 5.67
N GLY A 27 19.61 10.57 4.51
CA GLY A 27 20.98 10.95 4.26
C GLY A 27 21.22 12.46 4.33
N HIS A 28 20.20 13.26 4.09
CA HIS A 28 20.25 14.72 4.15
C HIS A 28 19.73 15.28 5.49
N GLY A 29 19.64 14.45 6.53
CA GLY A 29 19.21 14.90 7.84
C GLY A 29 17.75 14.62 8.18
N GLY A 30 16.90 14.37 7.21
CA GLY A 30 15.54 13.87 7.41
C GLY A 30 14.58 14.75 8.19
N GLN A 31 14.92 16.02 8.42
CA GLN A 31 14.16 16.87 9.34
C GLN A 31 12.80 17.28 8.80
N GLN A 32 12.68 17.39 7.48
CA GLN A 32 11.43 17.80 6.86
C GLN A 32 11.06 16.84 5.76
N LEU A 33 10.36 15.79 6.14
CA LEU A 33 9.84 14.83 5.18
C LEU A 33 8.54 15.35 4.57
N SER A 34 8.39 15.18 3.25
CA SER A 34 7.11 15.43 2.59
C SER A 34 6.04 14.44 3.09
N GLY A 35 4.78 14.70 2.78
CA GLY A 35 3.69 13.78 3.13
C GLY A 35 3.92 12.37 2.60
N GLY A 36 4.42 12.26 1.37
CA GLY A 36 4.73 10.95 0.78
C GLY A 36 5.86 10.24 1.49
N GLU A 37 6.91 10.98 1.84
CA GLU A 37 8.05 10.41 2.58
C GLU A 37 7.66 10.00 3.99
N GLN A 38 6.80 10.78 4.65
CA GLN A 38 6.24 10.39 5.95
C GLN A 38 5.45 9.09 5.85
N GLN A 39 4.67 8.92 4.78
CA GLN A 39 3.91 7.71 4.54
C GLN A 39 4.83 6.51 4.31
N MET A 40 5.88 6.69 3.52
CA MET A 40 6.89 5.65 3.30
C MET A 40 7.56 5.25 4.60
N LEU A 41 7.87 6.22 5.47
CA LEU A 41 8.46 5.94 6.76
C LEU A 41 7.50 5.14 7.64
N ALA A 42 6.22 5.49 7.64
CA ALA A 42 5.20 4.77 8.41
C ALA A 42 5.07 3.32 7.94
N ILE A 43 5.05 3.09 6.63
CA ILE A 43 5.01 1.74 6.06
C ILE A 43 6.28 0.98 6.46
N GLY A 44 7.44 1.61 6.35
CA GLY A 44 8.71 1.00 6.72
C GLY A 44 8.75 0.58 8.19
N ARG A 45 8.26 1.42 9.09
CA ARG A 45 8.18 1.08 10.51
C ARG A 45 7.28 -0.12 10.76
N ALA A 46 6.13 -0.15 10.09
CA ALA A 46 5.23 -1.30 10.21
C ALA A 46 5.88 -2.57 9.72
N LEU A 47 6.60 -2.52 8.60
CA LEU A 47 7.31 -3.68 8.05
C LEU A 47 8.37 -4.21 9.01
N MET A 48 9.05 -3.35 9.74
CA MET A 48 10.10 -3.77 10.68
C MET A 48 9.55 -4.58 11.85
N THR A 49 8.24 -4.60 12.08
CA THR A 49 7.63 -5.51 13.04
C THR A 49 7.47 -6.92 12.49
N ASN A 50 7.82 -7.16 11.24
CA ASN A 50 7.67 -8.42 10.52
C ASN A 50 6.23 -8.95 10.59
N PRO A 51 5.25 -8.18 10.08
CA PRO A 51 3.84 -8.52 10.22
C PRO A 51 3.44 -9.64 9.28
N GLN A 52 2.38 -10.35 9.63
CA GLN A 52 1.69 -11.27 8.73
C GLN A 52 0.63 -10.54 7.91
N LEU A 53 0.12 -9.44 8.42
CA LEU A 53 -0.89 -8.62 7.75
C LEU A 53 -0.49 -7.15 7.89
N LEU A 54 -0.48 -6.45 6.77
CA LEU A 54 -0.26 -5.01 6.72
C LEU A 54 -1.56 -4.33 6.29
N ILE A 55 -2.01 -3.35 7.06
CA ILE A 55 -3.22 -2.59 6.74
C ILE A 55 -2.82 -1.20 6.32
N LEU A 56 -3.27 -0.79 5.13
CA LEU A 56 -3.03 0.54 4.57
C LEU A 56 -4.37 1.24 4.39
N ASP A 57 -4.60 2.27 5.21
CA ASP A 57 -5.86 3.01 5.20
C ASP A 57 -5.64 4.38 4.56
N GLU A 58 -6.14 4.53 3.33
CA GLU A 58 -6.04 5.75 2.55
C GLU A 58 -4.60 6.27 2.43
N ALA A 59 -3.67 5.35 2.17
CA ALA A 59 -2.23 5.64 2.18
C ALA A 59 -1.78 6.60 1.06
N THR A 60 -2.60 6.79 0.02
CA THR A 60 -2.24 7.62 -1.13
C THR A 60 -2.98 8.94 -1.18
N GLU A 61 -3.90 9.20 -0.25
CA GLU A 61 -4.75 10.39 -0.28
C GLU A 61 -3.93 11.67 -0.12
N GLY A 62 -4.20 12.63 -1.00
CA GLY A 62 -3.54 13.94 -0.93
C GLY A 62 -2.11 13.98 -1.41
N LEU A 63 -1.60 12.89 -1.98
CA LEU A 63 -0.20 12.81 -2.41
C LEU A 63 -0.07 13.06 -3.92
N ALA A 64 1.10 13.56 -4.32
CA ALA A 64 1.40 13.81 -5.73
C ALA A 64 1.40 12.48 -6.52
N PRO A 65 1.03 12.51 -7.81
CA PRO A 65 0.91 11.29 -8.61
C PRO A 65 2.17 10.43 -8.65
N LEU A 66 3.35 11.05 -8.71
CA LEU A 66 4.61 10.28 -8.72
C LEU A 66 4.84 9.55 -7.40
N ILE A 67 4.44 10.16 -6.29
CA ILE A 67 4.54 9.54 -4.97
C ILE A 67 3.52 8.40 -4.84
N VAL A 68 2.32 8.61 -5.35
CA VAL A 68 1.29 7.57 -5.37
C VAL A 68 1.80 6.33 -6.12
N ALA A 69 2.40 6.55 -7.30
CA ALA A 69 2.98 5.46 -8.09
C ALA A 69 4.07 4.71 -7.32
N GLU A 70 4.90 5.44 -6.58
CA GLU A 70 5.95 4.86 -5.75
C GLU A 70 5.37 3.99 -4.63
N ILE A 71 4.32 4.46 -3.97
CA ILE A 71 3.66 3.70 -2.91
C ILE A 71 3.06 2.41 -3.47
N TRP A 72 2.41 2.46 -4.62
CA TRP A 72 1.86 1.25 -5.24
C TRP A 72 2.96 0.28 -5.65
N ARG A 73 4.10 0.78 -6.12
CA ARG A 73 5.26 -0.07 -6.42
C ARG A 73 5.72 -0.81 -5.17
N VAL A 74 5.79 -0.11 -4.05
CA VAL A 74 6.19 -0.69 -2.77
C VAL A 74 5.17 -1.72 -2.30
N VAL A 75 3.89 -1.45 -2.44
CA VAL A 75 2.83 -2.39 -2.08
C VAL A 75 3.00 -3.70 -2.86
N ARG A 76 3.30 -3.62 -4.16
CA ARG A 76 3.56 -4.83 -4.96
C ARG A 76 4.77 -5.60 -4.44
N ALA A 77 5.83 -4.89 -4.09
CA ALA A 77 7.03 -5.52 -3.54
C ALA A 77 6.73 -6.23 -2.21
N ILE A 78 5.94 -5.62 -1.36
CA ILE A 78 5.53 -6.20 -0.08
C ILE A 78 4.70 -7.47 -0.31
N ARG A 79 3.74 -7.44 -1.22
CA ARG A 79 2.93 -8.61 -1.54
C ARG A 79 3.78 -9.77 -2.04
N ALA A 80 4.81 -9.48 -2.82
CA ALA A 80 5.71 -10.50 -3.33
C ALA A 80 6.47 -11.23 -2.23
N THR A 81 6.58 -10.65 -1.04
CA THR A 81 7.23 -11.32 0.11
C THR A 81 6.31 -12.26 0.89
N GLY A 82 5.03 -12.33 0.52
CA GLY A 82 4.06 -13.20 1.20
C GLY A 82 3.27 -12.53 2.32
N ILE A 83 3.51 -11.27 2.59
CA ILE A 83 2.73 -10.52 3.58
C ILE A 83 1.33 -10.24 3.00
N ALA A 84 0.29 -10.59 3.75
CA ALA A 84 -1.06 -10.24 3.36
C ALA A 84 -1.26 -8.74 3.53
N THR A 85 -1.90 -8.10 2.55
CA THR A 85 -2.17 -6.65 2.60
C THR A 85 -3.67 -6.39 2.51
N LEU A 86 -4.15 -5.53 3.39
CA LEU A 86 -5.52 -5.01 3.34
C LEU A 86 -5.43 -3.53 3.02
N ILE A 87 -5.97 -3.15 1.88
CA ILE A 87 -5.87 -1.79 1.37
C ILE A 87 -7.26 -1.16 1.34
N VAL A 88 -7.39 -0.03 2.02
CA VAL A 88 -8.60 0.78 2.01
C VAL A 88 -8.30 2.06 1.25
N ASP A 89 -8.97 2.29 0.14
CA ASP A 89 -8.70 3.45 -0.71
C ASP A 89 -9.94 3.79 -1.53
N ARG A 90 -10.11 5.06 -1.82
CA ARG A 90 -11.20 5.54 -2.69
C ARG A 90 -10.89 5.37 -4.16
N ASN A 91 -9.62 5.27 -4.51
CA ASN A 91 -9.20 5.08 -5.89
C ASN A 91 -9.41 3.62 -6.27
N TYR A 92 -10.65 3.28 -6.65
CA TYR A 92 -11.02 1.90 -6.94
C TYR A 92 -10.21 1.32 -8.11
N ARG A 93 -9.82 2.16 -9.09
CA ARG A 93 -9.04 1.68 -10.24
C ARG A 93 -7.67 1.18 -9.79
N ALA A 94 -7.02 1.91 -8.90
CA ALA A 94 -5.73 1.50 -8.34
C ALA A 94 -5.88 0.26 -7.47
N VAL A 95 -6.94 0.20 -6.65
CA VAL A 95 -7.20 -0.97 -5.81
C VAL A 95 -7.37 -2.21 -6.68
N LEU A 96 -8.19 -2.14 -7.72
CA LEU A 96 -8.41 -3.28 -8.61
C LEU A 96 -7.12 -3.70 -9.33
N ALA A 97 -6.27 -2.72 -9.68
CA ALA A 97 -5.03 -3.01 -10.40
C ALA A 97 -3.96 -3.65 -9.52
N HIS A 98 -4.04 -3.48 -8.20
CA HIS A 98 -2.96 -3.88 -7.29
C HIS A 98 -3.38 -4.90 -6.24
N THR A 99 -4.56 -5.48 -6.36
CA THR A 99 -5.08 -6.46 -5.38
C THR A 99 -5.60 -7.71 -6.07
N ASP A 100 -5.69 -8.79 -5.32
CA ASP A 100 -6.22 -10.06 -5.80
C ASP A 100 -7.75 -10.11 -5.67
N ARG A 101 -8.28 -9.53 -4.60
CA ARG A 101 -9.71 -9.49 -4.32
C ARG A 101 -10.07 -8.10 -3.84
N ALA A 102 -11.31 -7.74 -4.08
CA ALA A 102 -11.82 -6.46 -3.63
C ALA A 102 -13.23 -6.59 -3.06
N VAL A 103 -13.52 -5.73 -2.10
CA VAL A 103 -14.83 -5.60 -1.48
C VAL A 103 -15.23 -4.14 -1.57
N VAL A 104 -16.42 -3.87 -2.07
CA VAL A 104 -16.95 -2.51 -2.17
C VAL A 104 -18.00 -2.31 -1.09
N LEU A 105 -17.78 -1.28 -0.28
CA LEU A 105 -18.70 -0.92 0.79
C LEU A 105 -19.46 0.35 0.42
N GLU A 106 -20.74 0.35 0.71
CA GLU A 106 -21.58 1.53 0.56
C GLU A 106 -22.47 1.62 1.79
N LYS A 107 -22.37 2.73 2.50
CA LYS A 107 -23.16 2.97 3.73
C LYS A 107 -23.01 1.82 4.75
N GLY A 108 -21.80 1.30 4.89
CA GLY A 108 -21.51 0.24 5.84
C GLY A 108 -21.91 -1.17 5.40
N GLN A 109 -22.35 -1.33 4.16
CA GLN A 109 -22.77 -2.63 3.64
C GLN A 109 -21.94 -3.04 2.43
N VAL A 110 -21.68 -4.34 2.30
CA VAL A 110 -21.00 -4.89 1.15
C VAL A 110 -21.98 -4.91 -0.03
N VAL A 111 -21.63 -4.19 -1.10
CA VAL A 111 -22.47 -4.12 -2.30
C VAL A 111 -21.86 -4.90 -3.48
N MET A 112 -20.54 -5.11 -3.46
CA MET A 112 -19.84 -5.95 -4.45
C MET A 112 -18.66 -6.61 -3.77
N ALA A 113 -18.35 -7.83 -4.18
CA ALA A 113 -17.15 -8.53 -3.71
C ALA A 113 -16.74 -9.57 -4.74
N GLY A 114 -15.45 -9.81 -4.87
CA GLY A 114 -14.95 -10.83 -5.77
C GLY A 114 -13.49 -10.64 -6.14
N ALA A 115 -13.02 -11.42 -7.08
CA ALA A 115 -11.69 -11.27 -7.63
C ALA A 115 -11.58 -9.90 -8.33
N SER A 116 -10.47 -9.21 -8.11
CA SER A 116 -10.30 -7.84 -8.62
C SER A 116 -10.42 -7.77 -10.15
N ASP A 117 -9.95 -8.78 -10.85
CA ASP A 117 -9.98 -8.81 -12.31
C ASP A 117 -11.39 -9.11 -12.90
N THR A 118 -12.34 -9.48 -12.05
CA THR A 118 -13.72 -9.78 -12.49
C THR A 118 -14.68 -8.62 -12.21
N LEU A 119 -14.28 -7.63 -11.44
CA LEU A 119 -15.16 -6.51 -11.11
C LEU A 119 -15.14 -5.46 -12.23
N ASP A 120 -16.31 -4.98 -12.60
CA ASP A 120 -16.46 -3.99 -13.67
C ASP A 120 -16.16 -2.61 -13.12
N GLY A 121 -15.06 -2.02 -13.61
CA GLY A 121 -14.65 -0.68 -13.21
C GLY A 121 -15.66 0.40 -13.56
N ALA A 122 -16.39 0.27 -14.68
CA ALA A 122 -17.40 1.24 -15.06
C ALA A 122 -18.61 1.18 -14.11
N GLU A 123 -19.04 -0.03 -13.74
CA GLU A 123 -20.12 -0.20 -12.77
C GLU A 123 -19.72 0.36 -11.40
N LEU A 124 -18.47 0.10 -10.98
CA LEU A 124 -17.97 0.66 -9.73
C LEU A 124 -17.95 2.19 -9.75
N GLY A 125 -17.53 2.77 -10.87
CA GLY A 125 -17.54 4.22 -11.02
C GLY A 125 -18.92 4.81 -10.84
N GLN A 126 -19.94 4.19 -11.42
CA GLN A 126 -21.32 4.61 -11.27
C GLN A 126 -21.79 4.50 -9.81
N ARG A 127 -21.51 3.37 -9.16
CA ARG A 127 -21.92 3.14 -7.77
C ARG A 127 -21.26 4.12 -6.81
N LEU A 128 -19.98 4.38 -7.01
CA LEU A 128 -19.20 5.25 -6.12
C LEU A 128 -19.38 6.73 -6.43
N GLY A 129 -20.08 7.09 -7.50
CA GLY A 129 -20.31 8.48 -7.87
C GLY A 129 -19.08 9.19 -8.44
N VAL A 130 -18.19 8.44 -9.04
CA VAL A 130 -16.96 9.00 -9.62
C VAL A 130 -16.81 8.68 -11.08
#